data_0e8fa16c321274c9e5791d2041385d61
#
_entry.id   0e8fa16c321274c9e5791d2041385d61
#
_cell.length_a   1.000
_cell.length_b   1.000
_cell.length_c   1.000
_cell.angle_alpha   90.00
_cell.angle_beta   90.00
_cell.angle_gamma   90.00
#
_symmetry.space_group_name_H-M   'P 1'
#
loop_
_entity.id
_entity.type
_entity.pdbx_description
1 polymer ?
#
loop_
_entity_poly.entity_id
_entity_poly.type
_entity_poly.pdbx_seq_one_letter_code
_entity_poly.pdbx_strand_id
1 'polypeptide(L)'
;FATLFGCNLKLSEILIVINMEKIRFLKLIKDSIVAGILIGFGCITNVSCNNPVVGAFLFSLGLFAVIIQGRYLFTGKIGYCGNEEITGKNYELVLGLFANLISVWLLCFLFAKFSSLSIECNELVSKKLNEGIVDALVRSIGCGAMMYIAVDGYSKTKNPITIIMPVMVFILCGFDHCIANFGYIGLCGYF
;
A
#
# COMPACT_ATOMS: atom_id res chain seq x y z
N PHE A 1 -23.84 35.20 -12.45
CA PHE A 1 -22.64 34.31 -12.48
C PHE A 1 -22.96 32.93 -13.10
N ALA A 2 -24.20 32.45 -13.10
CA ALA A 2 -24.61 31.12 -13.65
C ALA A 2 -24.81 31.13 -15.19
N THR A 3 -24.78 32.31 -15.83
CA THR A 3 -25.05 32.46 -17.28
C THR A 3 -23.81 32.44 -18.17
N LEU A 4 -22.62 32.37 -17.60
CA LEU A 4 -21.34 32.42 -18.36
C LEU A 4 -20.82 31.03 -18.83
N PHE A 5 -21.43 29.91 -18.41
CA PHE A 5 -20.96 28.57 -18.80
C PHE A 5 -22.05 27.64 -19.34
N GLY A 6 -23.14 28.14 -19.90
CA GLY A 6 -24.06 27.32 -20.70
C GLY A 6 -24.60 26.01 -20.09
N CYS A 7 -24.49 25.79 -18.79
CA CYS A 7 -24.90 24.58 -18.12
C CYS A 7 -26.02 24.86 -17.10
N ASN A 8 -27.27 24.85 -17.57
CA ASN A 8 -28.47 24.85 -16.72
C ASN A 8 -28.65 23.43 -16.10
N LEU A 9 -27.69 23.00 -15.27
CA LEU A 9 -27.88 21.79 -14.45
C LEU A 9 -28.99 22.08 -13.43
N LYS A 10 -30.05 21.28 -13.43
CA LYS A 10 -31.10 21.36 -12.42
C LYS A 10 -30.49 21.04 -11.04
N LEU A 11 -31.00 21.65 -9.97
CA LEU A 11 -30.52 21.41 -8.60
C LEU A 11 -30.42 19.93 -8.24
N SER A 12 -31.32 19.09 -8.76
CA SER A 12 -31.29 17.63 -8.62
C SER A 12 -30.04 17.00 -9.21
N GLU A 13 -29.54 17.47 -10.36
CA GLU A 13 -28.33 16.94 -11.00
C GLU A 13 -27.08 17.32 -10.20
N ILE A 14 -27.03 18.52 -9.66
CA ILE A 14 -25.94 18.98 -8.79
C ILE A 14 -25.88 18.13 -7.52
N LEU A 15 -27.02 17.86 -6.89
CA LEU A 15 -27.11 17.02 -5.70
C LEU A 15 -26.66 15.57 -5.98
N ILE A 16 -27.01 15.02 -7.15
CA ILE A 16 -26.58 13.67 -7.57
C ILE A 16 -25.03 13.65 -7.72
N VAL A 17 -24.44 14.64 -8.38
CA VAL A 17 -22.97 14.69 -8.55
C VAL A 17 -22.26 14.81 -7.20
N ILE A 18 -22.74 15.66 -6.29
CA ILE A 18 -22.17 15.81 -4.94
C ILE A 18 -22.26 14.47 -4.17
N ASN A 19 -23.38 13.78 -4.25
CA ASN A 19 -23.53 12.49 -3.58
C ASN A 19 -22.61 11.42 -4.18
N MET A 20 -22.42 11.38 -5.50
CA MET A 20 -21.51 10.45 -6.15
C MET A 20 -20.04 10.70 -5.75
N GLU A 21 -19.61 11.97 -5.70
CA GLU A 21 -18.26 12.32 -5.23
C GLU A 21 -18.05 11.93 -3.76
N LYS A 22 -19.03 12.14 -2.90
CA LYS A 22 -18.98 11.71 -1.49
C LYS A 22 -18.87 10.18 -1.35
N ILE A 23 -19.64 9.43 -2.11
CA ILE A 23 -19.60 7.95 -2.10
C ILE A 23 -18.22 7.47 -2.59
N ARG A 24 -17.69 8.08 -3.66
CA ARG A 24 -16.37 7.77 -4.21
C ARG A 24 -15.27 8.04 -3.17
N PHE A 25 -15.31 9.17 -2.49
CA PHE A 25 -14.38 9.54 -1.43
C PHE A 25 -14.40 8.53 -0.27
N LEU A 26 -15.58 8.20 0.24
CA LEU A 26 -15.72 7.22 1.33
C LEU A 26 -15.22 5.84 0.93
N LYS A 27 -15.49 5.42 -0.31
CA LYS A 27 -14.97 4.16 -0.86
C LYS A 27 -13.45 4.16 -0.93
N LEU A 28 -12.84 5.25 -1.42
CA LEU A 28 -11.38 5.41 -1.47
C LEU A 28 -10.75 5.22 -0.09
N ILE A 29 -11.24 5.95 0.91
CA ILE A 29 -10.70 5.85 2.28
C ILE A 29 -10.85 4.44 2.84
N LYS A 30 -12.03 3.84 2.71
CA LYS A 30 -12.27 2.46 3.15
C LYS A 30 -11.32 1.47 2.48
N ASP A 31 -11.20 1.53 1.15
CA ASP A 31 -10.37 0.60 0.39
C ASP A 31 -8.88 0.80 0.70
N SER A 32 -8.46 2.04 0.99
CA SER A 32 -7.09 2.34 1.42
C SER A 32 -6.79 1.81 2.82
N ILE A 33 -7.71 1.99 3.78
CA ILE A 33 -7.55 1.44 5.13
C ILE A 33 -7.43 -0.09 5.09
N VAL A 34 -8.31 -0.75 4.35
CA VAL A 34 -8.28 -2.21 4.21
C VAL A 34 -6.97 -2.67 3.55
N ALA A 35 -6.49 -1.96 2.53
CA ALA A 35 -5.19 -2.27 1.91
C ALA A 35 -4.04 -2.17 2.91
N GLY A 36 -3.97 -1.12 3.72
CA GLY A 36 -2.95 -0.98 4.75
C GLY A 36 -3.01 -2.09 5.81
N ILE A 37 -4.22 -2.48 6.23
CA ILE A 37 -4.42 -3.61 7.16
C ILE A 37 -3.89 -4.92 6.55
N LEU A 38 -4.20 -5.22 5.28
CA LEU A 38 -3.72 -6.43 4.60
C LEU A 38 -2.20 -6.46 4.46
N ILE A 39 -1.56 -5.32 4.15
CA ILE A 39 -0.09 -5.20 4.14
C ILE A 39 0.47 -5.35 5.56
N GLY A 40 -0.21 -4.83 6.57
CA GLY A 40 0.18 -4.99 7.98
C GLY A 40 0.21 -6.46 8.41
N PHE A 41 -0.78 -7.27 8.03
CA PHE A 41 -0.73 -8.71 8.24
C PHE A 41 0.46 -9.36 7.51
N GLY A 42 0.79 -8.88 6.29
CA GLY A 42 2.00 -9.29 5.59
C GLY A 42 3.28 -8.99 6.39
N CYS A 43 3.40 -7.78 6.97
CA CYS A 43 4.54 -7.43 7.82
C CYS A 43 4.64 -8.32 9.06
N ILE A 44 3.52 -8.53 9.76
CA ILE A 44 3.45 -9.37 10.96
C ILE A 44 3.89 -10.80 10.63
N THR A 45 3.34 -11.41 9.60
CA THR A 45 3.68 -12.79 9.22
C THR A 45 5.12 -12.92 8.75
N ASN A 46 5.66 -11.91 8.05
CA ASN A 46 7.06 -11.90 7.63
C ASN A 46 8.02 -11.91 8.82
N VAL A 47 7.79 -11.06 9.82
CA VAL A 47 8.63 -10.96 11.03
C VAL A 47 8.46 -12.20 11.92
N SER A 48 7.25 -12.79 11.97
CA SER A 48 6.99 -14.00 12.78
C SER A 48 7.63 -15.28 12.23
N CYS A 49 8.21 -15.25 11.03
CA CYS A 49 8.80 -16.42 10.39
C CYS A 49 10.31 -16.44 10.52
N ASN A 50 10.86 -17.49 11.14
CA ASN A 50 12.32 -17.72 11.22
C ASN A 50 12.96 -17.97 9.85
N ASN A 51 12.20 -18.48 8.87
CA ASN A 51 12.68 -18.72 7.52
C ASN A 51 12.31 -17.52 6.62
N PRO A 52 13.32 -16.78 6.09
CA PRO A 52 13.05 -15.59 5.28
C PRO A 52 12.23 -15.86 4.02
N VAL A 53 12.40 -17.03 3.38
CA VAL A 53 11.66 -17.40 2.17
C VAL A 53 10.19 -17.63 2.49
N VAL A 54 9.90 -18.31 3.58
CA VAL A 54 8.52 -18.53 4.06
C VAL A 54 7.89 -17.19 4.46
N GLY A 55 8.64 -16.35 5.18
CA GLY A 55 8.19 -15.01 5.56
C GLY A 55 7.84 -14.15 4.34
N ALA A 56 8.70 -14.13 3.32
CA ALA A 56 8.47 -13.41 2.08
C ALA A 56 7.24 -13.94 1.31
N PHE A 57 7.05 -15.27 1.29
CA PHE A 57 5.88 -15.88 0.69
C PHE A 57 4.59 -15.48 1.41
N LEU A 58 4.56 -15.55 2.74
CA LEU A 58 3.40 -15.15 3.54
C LEU A 58 3.11 -13.66 3.43
N PHE A 59 4.14 -12.82 3.37
CA PHE A 59 3.95 -11.39 3.07
C PHE A 59 3.25 -11.19 1.73
N SER A 60 3.64 -11.96 0.70
CA SER A 60 3.07 -11.83 -0.65
C SER A 60 1.58 -12.10 -0.71
N LEU A 61 1.04 -12.93 0.21
CA LEU A 61 -0.39 -13.18 0.32
C LEU A 61 -1.17 -11.91 0.75
N GLY A 62 -0.55 -11.05 1.57
CA GLY A 62 -1.12 -9.75 1.92
C GLY A 62 -1.34 -8.87 0.68
N LEU A 63 -0.32 -8.71 -0.17
CA LEU A 63 -0.45 -7.96 -1.41
C LEU A 63 -1.40 -8.64 -2.41
N PHE A 64 -1.34 -9.97 -2.50
CA PHE A 64 -2.27 -10.74 -3.33
C PHE A 64 -3.73 -10.44 -2.94
N ALA A 65 -4.05 -10.45 -1.65
CA ALA A 65 -5.38 -10.12 -1.15
C ALA A 65 -5.79 -8.67 -1.50
N VAL A 66 -4.87 -7.71 -1.44
CA VAL A 66 -5.11 -6.32 -1.86
C VAL A 66 -5.53 -6.25 -3.32
N ILE A 67 -4.79 -6.93 -4.20
CA ILE A 67 -4.98 -6.86 -5.65
C ILE A 67 -6.26 -7.57 -6.08
N ILE A 68 -6.52 -8.79 -5.60
CA ILE A 68 -7.73 -9.55 -5.98
C ILE A 68 -9.02 -8.91 -5.48
N GLN A 69 -8.97 -8.22 -4.32
CA GLN A 69 -10.11 -7.49 -3.79
C GLN A 69 -10.26 -6.08 -4.39
N GLY A 70 -9.36 -5.66 -5.28
CA GLY A 70 -9.38 -4.33 -5.89
C GLY A 70 -9.23 -3.19 -4.90
N ARG A 71 -8.48 -3.39 -3.78
CA ARG A 71 -8.29 -2.38 -2.76
C ARG A 71 -7.31 -1.29 -3.23
N TYR A 72 -7.42 -0.11 -2.63
CA TYR A 72 -6.61 1.03 -3.01
C TYR A 72 -5.28 1.04 -2.25
N LEU A 73 -4.22 0.54 -2.88
CA LEU A 73 -2.86 0.59 -2.35
C LEU A 73 -2.03 1.59 -3.15
N PHE A 74 -1.48 2.60 -2.50
CA PHE A 74 -0.67 3.65 -3.12
C PHE A 74 0.46 3.10 -3.99
N THR A 75 1.26 2.17 -3.45
CA THR A 75 2.42 1.60 -4.15
C THR A 75 2.05 0.80 -5.40
N GLY A 76 0.84 0.22 -5.44
CA GLY A 76 0.31 -0.44 -6.63
C GLY A 76 -0.30 0.53 -7.64
N LYS A 77 -0.60 1.77 -7.25
CA LYS A 77 -1.22 2.80 -8.10
C LYS A 77 -0.21 3.80 -8.66
N ILE A 78 0.82 4.14 -7.89
CA ILE A 78 1.79 5.18 -8.27
C ILE A 78 2.55 4.86 -9.56
N GLY A 79 2.75 3.58 -9.89
CA GLY A 79 3.36 3.15 -11.15
C GLY A 79 2.55 3.53 -12.40
N TYR A 80 1.28 3.89 -12.22
CA TYR A 80 0.38 4.38 -13.29
C TYR A 80 0.12 5.88 -13.18
N CYS A 81 1.00 6.63 -12.51
CA CYS A 81 0.86 8.07 -12.33
C CYS A 81 0.71 8.77 -13.71
N GLY A 82 -0.30 9.63 -13.81
CA GLY A 82 -0.69 10.26 -15.08
C GLY A 82 -1.85 9.56 -15.81
N ASN A 83 -2.23 8.36 -15.40
CA ASN A 83 -3.45 7.70 -15.88
C ASN A 83 -4.56 7.77 -14.82
N GLU A 84 -5.41 8.80 -14.91
CA GLU A 84 -6.47 9.05 -13.93
C GLU A 84 -7.56 7.97 -13.88
N GLU A 85 -7.71 7.16 -14.91
CA GLU A 85 -8.65 6.02 -14.91
C GLU A 85 -8.22 4.95 -13.92
N ILE A 86 -6.90 4.77 -13.74
CA ILE A 86 -6.32 3.76 -12.83
C ILE A 86 -6.05 4.35 -11.45
N THR A 87 -5.45 5.54 -11.40
CA THR A 87 -4.99 6.15 -10.14
C THR A 87 -6.07 6.96 -9.44
N GLY A 88 -7.04 7.47 -10.19
CA GLY A 88 -7.91 8.56 -9.75
C GLY A 88 -7.21 9.92 -9.85
N LYS A 89 -7.83 10.94 -9.28
CA LYS A 89 -7.25 12.30 -9.25
C LYS A 89 -5.99 12.32 -8.35
N ASN A 90 -5.06 13.23 -8.61
CA ASN A 90 -3.79 13.30 -7.87
C ASN A 90 -3.96 13.38 -6.35
N TYR A 91 -4.98 14.09 -5.85
CA TYR A 91 -5.25 14.15 -4.42
C TYR A 91 -5.69 12.79 -3.83
N GLU A 92 -6.30 11.91 -4.63
CA GLU A 92 -6.71 10.57 -4.21
C GLU A 92 -5.50 9.67 -3.95
N LEU A 93 -4.41 9.83 -4.73
CA LEU A 93 -3.14 9.16 -4.47
C LEU A 93 -2.56 9.57 -3.11
N VAL A 94 -2.57 10.87 -2.81
CA VAL A 94 -2.05 11.39 -1.54
C VAL A 94 -2.90 10.93 -0.37
N LEU A 95 -4.22 11.03 -0.48
CA LEU A 95 -5.14 10.54 0.56
C LEU A 95 -5.01 9.02 0.76
N GLY A 96 -4.90 8.27 -0.33
CA GLY A 96 -4.69 6.82 -0.28
C GLY A 96 -3.38 6.45 0.41
N LEU A 97 -2.29 7.19 0.13
CA LEU A 97 -1.02 7.02 0.82
C LEU A 97 -1.17 7.20 2.34
N PHE A 98 -1.71 8.32 2.80
CA PHE A 98 -1.86 8.56 4.24
C PHE A 98 -2.78 7.54 4.91
N ALA A 99 -3.88 7.16 4.27
CA ALA A 99 -4.76 6.14 4.81
C ALA A 99 -4.09 4.76 4.91
N ASN A 100 -3.27 4.37 3.90
CA ASN A 100 -2.46 3.16 3.98
C ASN A 100 -1.43 3.23 5.11
N LEU A 101 -0.67 4.34 5.23
CA LEU A 101 0.38 4.52 6.24
C LEU A 101 -0.21 4.43 7.66
N ILE A 102 -1.28 5.16 7.93
CA ILE A 102 -1.92 5.18 9.25
C ILE A 102 -2.46 3.80 9.62
N SER A 103 -3.15 3.14 8.70
CA SER A 103 -3.78 1.86 8.98
C SER A 103 -2.78 0.71 9.16
N VAL A 104 -1.70 0.66 8.35
CA VAL A 104 -0.64 -0.34 8.52
C VAL A 104 0.10 -0.13 9.84
N TRP A 105 0.46 1.12 10.15
CA TRP A 105 1.15 1.46 11.38
C TRP A 105 0.31 1.12 12.62
N LEU A 106 -0.96 1.52 12.62
CA LEU A 106 -1.86 1.28 13.76
C LEU A 106 -2.05 -0.22 14.03
N LEU A 107 -2.27 -1.02 12.99
CA LEU A 107 -2.40 -2.47 13.13
C LEU A 107 -1.13 -3.07 13.71
N CYS A 108 0.02 -2.75 13.13
CA CYS A 108 1.31 -3.28 13.54
C CYS A 108 1.69 -2.86 14.97
N PHE A 109 1.43 -1.60 15.33
CA PHE A 109 1.64 -1.08 16.68
C PHE A 109 0.75 -1.79 17.72
N LEU A 110 -0.53 -2.03 17.40
CA LEU A 110 -1.41 -2.78 18.28
C LEU A 110 -0.91 -4.23 18.47
N PHE A 111 -0.46 -4.88 17.40
CA PHE A 111 0.12 -6.22 17.50
C PHE A 111 1.40 -6.25 18.35
N ALA A 112 2.28 -5.26 18.20
CA ALA A 112 3.52 -5.14 19.00
C ALA A 112 3.26 -5.06 20.51
N LYS A 113 2.13 -4.46 20.93
CA LYS A 113 1.74 -4.37 22.34
C LYS A 113 1.36 -5.71 22.97
N PHE A 114 0.93 -6.68 22.15
CA PHE A 114 0.42 -7.98 22.61
C PHE A 114 1.32 -9.16 22.22
N SER A 115 2.47 -8.90 21.56
CA SER A 115 3.40 -9.92 21.10
C SER A 115 4.85 -9.50 21.33
N SER A 116 5.77 -10.48 21.36
CA SER A 116 7.22 -10.23 21.45
C SER A 116 7.89 -9.83 20.13
N LEU A 117 7.12 -9.65 19.05
CA LEU A 117 7.60 -9.36 17.70
C LEU A 117 8.40 -8.06 17.58
N SER A 118 8.26 -7.13 18.53
CA SER A 118 9.02 -5.89 18.60
C SER A 118 10.53 -6.12 18.67
N ILE A 119 10.97 -7.18 19.34
CA ILE A 119 12.41 -7.50 19.50
C ILE A 119 13.00 -7.96 18.16
N GLU A 120 12.31 -8.84 17.46
CA GLU A 120 12.75 -9.39 16.17
C GLU A 120 12.75 -8.36 15.05
N CYS A 121 11.84 -7.37 15.13
CA CYS A 121 11.72 -6.31 14.15
C CYS A 121 12.80 -5.22 14.29
N ASN A 122 13.36 -5.04 15.49
CA ASN A 122 14.32 -3.95 15.79
C ASN A 122 15.57 -3.98 14.91
N GLU A 123 16.13 -5.15 14.64
CA GLU A 123 17.31 -5.29 13.78
C GLU A 123 17.00 -4.86 12.35
N LEU A 124 15.88 -5.29 11.81
CA LEU A 124 15.42 -4.95 10.46
C LEU A 124 15.19 -3.44 10.31
N VAL A 125 14.51 -2.83 11.28
CA VAL A 125 14.21 -1.38 11.25
C VAL A 125 15.48 -0.56 11.47
N SER A 126 16.33 -0.94 12.42
CA SER A 126 17.62 -0.24 12.65
C SER A 126 18.49 -0.23 11.40
N LYS A 127 18.55 -1.34 10.66
CA LYS A 127 19.29 -1.43 9.41
C LYS A 127 18.72 -0.43 8.38
N LYS A 128 17.40 -0.35 8.24
CA LYS A 128 16.75 0.56 7.29
C LYS A 128 16.89 2.04 7.68
N LEU A 129 16.84 2.36 8.97
CA LEU A 129 16.99 3.75 9.44
C LEU A 129 18.44 4.27 9.34
N ASN A 130 19.42 3.37 9.35
CA ASN A 130 20.84 3.72 9.23
C ASN A 130 21.36 3.66 7.79
N GLU A 131 20.50 3.38 6.81
CA GLU A 131 20.89 3.37 5.39
C GLU A 131 21.23 4.77 4.87
N GLY A 132 22.18 4.83 3.95
CA GLY A 132 22.48 6.04 3.19
C GLY A 132 21.33 6.42 2.25
N ILE A 133 21.18 7.71 1.98
CA ILE A 133 20.10 8.21 1.07
C ILE A 133 20.17 7.54 -0.31
N VAL A 134 21.39 7.32 -0.83
CA VAL A 134 21.57 6.68 -2.14
C VAL A 134 21.11 5.23 -2.13
N ASP A 135 21.44 4.48 -1.06
CA ASP A 135 21.03 3.08 -0.91
C ASP A 135 19.50 2.99 -0.80
N ALA A 136 18.88 3.86 0.00
CA ALA A 136 17.41 3.93 0.14
C ALA A 136 16.74 4.25 -1.21
N LEU A 137 17.29 5.17 -2.02
CA LEU A 137 16.78 5.50 -3.34
C LEU A 137 16.86 4.30 -4.30
N VAL A 138 18.00 3.61 -4.37
CA VAL A 138 18.19 2.44 -5.24
C VAL A 138 17.22 1.33 -4.85
N ARG A 139 17.07 1.04 -3.55
CA ARG A 139 16.14 0.02 -3.03
C ARG A 139 14.69 0.38 -3.28
N SER A 140 14.33 1.67 -3.17
CA SER A 140 12.98 2.16 -3.48
C SER A 140 12.65 2.03 -4.96
N ILE A 141 13.61 2.30 -5.87
CA ILE A 141 13.45 2.10 -7.32
C ILE A 141 13.23 0.60 -7.61
N GLY A 142 14.04 -0.27 -7.01
CA GLY A 142 13.89 -1.72 -7.16
C GLY A 142 12.50 -2.20 -6.68
N CYS A 143 12.03 -1.70 -5.53
CA CYS A 143 10.69 -2.00 -5.02
C CYS A 143 9.61 -1.52 -5.98
N GLY A 144 9.69 -0.27 -6.46
CA GLY A 144 8.73 0.29 -7.41
C GLY A 144 8.61 -0.55 -8.69
N ALA A 145 9.74 -1.01 -9.23
CA ALA A 145 9.77 -1.89 -10.40
C ALA A 145 9.08 -3.24 -10.11
N MET A 146 9.38 -3.89 -8.97
CA MET A 146 8.75 -5.16 -8.59
C MET A 146 7.24 -5.01 -8.36
N MET A 147 6.82 -3.91 -7.71
CA MET A 147 5.40 -3.60 -7.50
C MET A 147 4.66 -3.38 -8.84
N TYR A 148 5.27 -2.65 -9.78
CA TYR A 148 4.69 -2.46 -11.10
C TYR A 148 4.55 -3.80 -11.85
N ILE A 149 5.61 -4.62 -11.88
CA ILE A 149 5.59 -5.95 -12.51
C ILE A 149 4.49 -6.83 -11.90
N ALA A 150 4.34 -6.81 -10.56
CA ALA A 150 3.31 -7.59 -9.88
C ALA A 150 1.89 -7.18 -10.30
N VAL A 151 1.59 -5.89 -10.25
CA VAL A 151 0.24 -5.36 -10.52
C VAL A 151 -0.10 -5.47 -12.01
N ASP A 152 0.80 -5.02 -12.89
CA ASP A 152 0.62 -5.05 -14.34
C ASP A 152 0.58 -6.49 -14.87
N GLY A 153 1.48 -7.35 -14.39
CA GLY A 153 1.52 -8.76 -14.73
C GLY A 153 0.22 -9.48 -14.38
N TYR A 154 -0.31 -9.26 -13.17
CA TYR A 154 -1.58 -9.85 -12.78
C TYR A 154 -2.77 -9.26 -13.56
N SER A 155 -2.76 -7.96 -13.85
CA SER A 155 -3.82 -7.34 -14.63
C SER A 155 -4.00 -7.99 -16.00
N LYS A 156 -2.89 -8.39 -16.62
CA LYS A 156 -2.82 -8.99 -17.95
C LYS A 156 -3.06 -10.50 -17.96
N THR A 157 -2.52 -11.22 -16.97
CA THR A 157 -2.50 -12.70 -17.00
C THR A 157 -3.50 -13.36 -16.07
N LYS A 158 -3.97 -12.65 -15.04
CA LYS A 158 -4.76 -13.17 -13.90
C LYS A 158 -4.07 -14.33 -13.15
N ASN A 159 -2.78 -14.52 -13.37
CA ASN A 159 -1.99 -15.57 -12.71
C ASN A 159 -1.44 -15.08 -11.37
N PRO A 160 -1.75 -15.72 -10.23
CA PRO A 160 -1.25 -15.35 -8.89
C PRO A 160 0.27 -15.30 -8.80
N ILE A 161 0.99 -16.13 -9.56
CA ILE A 161 2.44 -16.20 -9.55
C ILE A 161 3.06 -14.84 -9.94
N THR A 162 2.42 -14.09 -10.83
CA THR A 162 2.89 -12.76 -11.25
C THR A 162 2.86 -11.72 -10.14
N ILE A 163 2.14 -11.97 -9.04
CA ILE A 163 2.19 -11.16 -7.82
C ILE A 163 3.20 -11.75 -6.85
N ILE A 164 3.08 -13.05 -6.57
CA ILE A 164 3.84 -13.71 -5.50
C ILE A 164 5.34 -13.60 -5.75
N MET A 165 5.81 -13.91 -6.95
CA MET A 165 7.24 -13.92 -7.25
C MET A 165 7.92 -12.55 -7.13
N PRO A 166 7.44 -11.46 -7.74
CA PRO A 166 8.07 -10.16 -7.57
C PRO A 166 8.02 -9.65 -6.12
N VAL A 167 6.96 -9.99 -5.38
CA VAL A 167 6.85 -9.61 -3.97
C VAL A 167 7.88 -10.35 -3.12
N MET A 168 8.05 -11.64 -3.33
CA MET A 168 9.10 -12.42 -2.65
C MET A 168 10.49 -11.84 -2.96
N VAL A 169 10.75 -11.49 -4.23
CA VAL A 169 12.04 -10.89 -4.63
C VAL A 169 12.28 -9.59 -3.86
N PHE A 170 11.32 -8.64 -3.82
CA PHE A 170 11.59 -7.38 -3.14
C PHE A 170 11.77 -7.53 -1.63
N ILE A 171 11.06 -8.47 -0.98
CA ILE A 171 11.25 -8.75 0.45
C ILE A 171 12.63 -9.37 0.71
N LEU A 172 13.03 -10.39 -0.06
CA LEU A 172 14.31 -11.08 0.11
C LEU A 172 15.51 -10.18 -0.22
N CYS A 173 15.38 -9.29 -1.21
CA CYS A 173 16.41 -8.29 -1.53
C CYS A 173 16.44 -7.12 -0.53
N GLY A 174 15.49 -7.03 0.39
CA GLY A 174 15.44 -5.94 1.36
C GLY A 174 15.09 -4.59 0.75
N PHE A 175 14.37 -4.56 -0.38
CA PHE A 175 13.95 -3.31 -1.03
C PHE A 175 13.00 -2.49 -0.15
N ASP A 176 12.97 -1.16 -0.39
CA ASP A 176 12.24 -0.23 0.45
C ASP A 176 10.82 0.03 -0.06
N HIS A 177 9.86 -0.61 0.59
CA HIS A 177 8.44 -0.42 0.33
C HIS A 177 7.85 0.51 1.39
N CYS A 178 7.50 1.75 1.03
CA CYS A 178 7.10 2.79 1.99
C CYS A 178 6.00 2.32 2.96
N ILE A 179 4.95 1.66 2.49
CA ILE A 179 3.85 1.19 3.36
C ILE A 179 4.33 0.06 4.30
N ALA A 180 5.10 -0.92 3.78
CA ALA A 180 5.62 -2.00 4.62
C ALA A 180 6.66 -1.49 5.64
N ASN A 181 7.54 -0.57 5.24
CA ASN A 181 8.50 0.04 6.16
C ASN A 181 7.80 0.73 7.34
N PHE A 182 6.68 1.43 7.08
CA PHE A 182 5.84 2.01 8.14
C PHE A 182 5.20 0.94 9.04
N GLY A 183 4.81 -0.20 8.48
CA GLY A 183 4.35 -1.37 9.23
C GLY A 183 5.44 -1.90 10.17
N TYR A 184 6.66 -2.08 9.68
CA TYR A 184 7.79 -2.53 10.52
C TYR A 184 8.13 -1.53 11.62
N ILE A 185 8.10 -0.22 11.34
CA ILE A 185 8.27 0.84 12.35
C ILE A 185 7.19 0.70 13.45
N GLY A 186 5.94 0.45 13.05
CA GLY A 186 4.84 0.19 13.98
C GLY A 186 5.07 -1.06 14.85
N LEU A 187 5.59 -2.16 14.27
CA LEU A 187 5.94 -3.38 15.02
C LEU A 187 7.05 -3.16 16.05
N CYS A 188 8.00 -2.26 15.77
CA CYS A 188 9.05 -1.90 16.74
C CYS A 188 8.54 -1.00 17.87
N GLY A 189 7.32 -0.49 17.80
CA GLY A 189 6.75 0.43 18.77
C GLY A 189 7.31 1.86 18.72
N TYR A 190 8.00 2.23 17.63
CA TYR A 190 8.43 3.61 17.41
C TYR A 190 7.26 4.49 16.97
N PHE A 191 7.23 5.72 17.53
CA PHE A 191 6.30 6.79 17.18
C PHE A 191 6.92 7.76 16.19
#